data_09aa1c6c24004df40c64293194d042f6
#
_entry.id   09aa1c6c24004df40c64293194d042f6
#
_cell.length_a   1.000
_cell.length_b   1.000
_cell.length_c   1.000
_cell.angle_alpha   90.00
_cell.angle_beta   90.00
_cell.angle_gamma   90.00
#
_symmetry.space_group_name_H-M   'P 1'
#
loop_
_entity.id
_entity.type
_entity.pdbx_description
1 polymer ?
#
loop_
_entity_poly.entity_id
_entity_poly.type
_entity_poly.pdbx_seq_one_letter_code
_entity_poly.pdbx_strand_id
1 'polypeptide(L)'
;MTTAFWCVLVAALLPIFAVGLAKASAGFDNQAPREWLARLGGWRARAHAAHLNSFEAFAPFAAAVIIAHLAQAPQGRVDLLAIAFIVARVAYIGLYIADLAALRSAVWAVGMACVIGLFVLAA
;
A
#
# COMPACT_ATOMS: atom_id res chain seq x y z
N MET A 1 5.40 -1.07 21.02
CA MET A 1 4.90 -0.95 19.61
C MET A 1 4.38 0.46 19.41
N THR A 2 4.99 1.21 18.48
CA THR A 2 4.52 2.54 18.10
C THR A 2 3.36 2.44 17.09
N THR A 3 2.60 3.52 16.90
CA THR A 3 1.54 3.58 15.88
C THR A 3 2.13 3.35 14.49
N ALA A 4 3.31 3.90 14.20
CA ALA A 4 3.99 3.69 12.93
C ALA A 4 4.31 2.21 12.66
N PHE A 5 4.71 1.43 13.66
CA PHE A 5 4.94 -0.01 13.49
C PHE A 5 3.64 -0.79 13.23
N TRP A 6 2.53 -0.40 13.85
CA TRP A 6 1.23 -0.95 13.48
C TRP A 6 0.83 -0.60 12.05
N CYS A 7 1.16 0.61 11.57
CA CYS A 7 0.98 0.99 10.18
C CYS A 7 1.82 0.11 9.23
N VAL A 8 3.03 -0.29 9.62
CA VAL A 8 3.84 -1.25 8.82
C VAL A 8 3.12 -2.59 8.69
N LEU A 9 2.52 -3.11 9.77
CA LEU A 9 1.72 -4.34 9.70
C LEU A 9 0.52 -4.17 8.76
N VAL A 10 -0.22 -3.07 8.90
CA VAL A 10 -1.35 -2.78 8.00
C VAL A 10 -0.89 -2.71 6.55
N ALA A 11 0.23 -2.02 6.26
CA ALA A 11 0.79 -1.94 4.91
C ALA A 11 1.17 -3.31 4.34
N ALA A 12 1.66 -4.23 5.18
CA ALA A 12 1.96 -5.62 4.77
C ALA A 12 0.68 -6.41 4.42
N LEU A 13 -0.45 -6.10 5.04
CA LEU A 13 -1.73 -6.80 4.83
C LEU A 13 -2.54 -6.23 3.66
N LEU A 14 -2.34 -4.95 3.28
CA LEU A 14 -3.06 -4.32 2.18
C LEU A 14 -2.96 -5.07 0.85
N PRO A 15 -1.79 -5.58 0.42
CA PRO A 15 -1.69 -6.39 -0.80
C PRO A 15 -2.56 -7.65 -0.74
N ILE A 16 -2.61 -8.31 0.41
CA ILE A 16 -3.41 -9.53 0.62
C ILE A 16 -4.90 -9.19 0.51
N PHE A 17 -5.32 -8.09 1.11
CA PHE A 17 -6.70 -7.61 1.00
C PHE A 17 -7.06 -7.30 -0.47
N ALA A 18 -6.21 -6.57 -1.18
CA ALA A 18 -6.46 -6.19 -2.58
C ALA A 18 -6.56 -7.41 -3.52
N VAL A 19 -5.67 -8.40 -3.37
CA VAL A 19 -5.77 -9.64 -4.16
C VAL A 19 -6.96 -10.49 -3.73
N GLY A 20 -7.35 -10.45 -2.47
CA GLY A 20 -8.56 -11.09 -1.97
C GLY A 20 -9.81 -10.58 -2.68
N LEU A 21 -9.91 -9.26 -2.91
CA LEU A 21 -10.99 -8.67 -3.72
C LEU A 21 -10.98 -9.20 -5.15
N ALA A 22 -9.81 -9.31 -5.78
CA ALA A 22 -9.70 -9.85 -7.14
C ALA A 22 -10.15 -11.32 -7.22
N LYS A 23 -9.88 -12.11 -6.17
CA LYS A 23 -10.20 -13.54 -6.08
C LYS A 23 -11.62 -13.83 -5.59
N ALA A 24 -12.32 -12.87 -5.00
CA ALA A 24 -13.61 -13.04 -4.32
C ALA A 24 -14.79 -13.40 -5.24
N SER A 25 -14.53 -14.03 -6.35
CA SER A 25 -15.57 -14.50 -7.29
C SER A 25 -15.44 -15.97 -7.58
N ALA A 26 -16.52 -16.57 -8.06
CA ALA A 26 -16.53 -17.93 -8.54
C ALA A 26 -15.46 -18.16 -9.62
N GLY A 27 -14.79 -19.32 -9.57
CA GLY A 27 -13.86 -19.74 -10.60
C GLY A 27 -12.39 -19.48 -10.33
N PHE A 28 -12.03 -19.01 -9.11
CA PHE A 28 -10.61 -18.89 -8.75
C PHE A 28 -9.92 -20.27 -8.79
N ASP A 29 -8.85 -20.38 -9.59
CA ASP A 29 -8.04 -21.57 -9.69
C ASP A 29 -6.82 -21.48 -8.75
N ASN A 30 -6.90 -22.20 -7.63
CA ASN A 30 -5.81 -22.23 -6.65
C ASN A 30 -4.63 -23.12 -7.06
N GLN A 31 -4.74 -23.89 -8.12
CA GLN A 31 -3.61 -24.69 -8.65
C GLN A 31 -2.67 -23.81 -9.51
N ALA A 32 -3.22 -22.81 -10.21
CA ALA A 32 -2.46 -21.87 -11.04
C ALA A 32 -2.86 -20.42 -10.74
N PRO A 33 -2.64 -19.92 -9.50
CA PRO A 33 -3.17 -18.63 -9.07
C PRO A 33 -2.63 -17.44 -9.87
N ARG A 34 -1.36 -17.46 -10.23
CA ARG A 34 -0.74 -16.36 -11.00
C ARG A 34 -1.25 -16.31 -12.43
N GLU A 35 -1.42 -17.44 -13.08
CA GLU A 35 -1.97 -17.52 -14.43
C GLU A 35 -3.43 -17.09 -14.45
N TRP A 36 -4.20 -17.50 -13.45
CA TRP A 36 -5.59 -17.10 -13.31
C TRP A 36 -5.72 -15.58 -13.12
N LEU A 37 -4.92 -14.98 -12.24
CA LEU A 37 -4.88 -13.53 -12.02
C LEU A 37 -4.49 -12.76 -13.28
N ALA A 38 -3.56 -13.29 -14.06
CA ALA A 38 -3.10 -12.64 -15.30
C ALA A 38 -4.18 -12.59 -16.39
N ARG A 39 -5.22 -13.42 -16.31
CA ARG A 39 -6.34 -13.47 -17.26
C ARG A 39 -7.53 -12.60 -16.86
N LEU A 40 -7.49 -11.96 -15.69
CA LEU A 40 -8.56 -11.11 -15.21
C LEU A 40 -8.76 -9.88 -16.09
N GLY A 41 -10.01 -9.42 -16.20
CA GLY A 41 -10.40 -8.18 -16.85
C GLY A 41 -11.18 -7.25 -15.91
N GLY A 42 -11.42 -6.02 -16.34
CA GLY A 42 -12.23 -5.05 -15.64
C GLY A 42 -11.70 -4.70 -14.24
N TRP A 43 -12.61 -4.49 -13.30
CA TRP A 43 -12.26 -4.07 -11.94
C TRP A 43 -11.38 -5.07 -11.18
N ARG A 44 -11.50 -6.37 -11.49
CA ARG A 44 -10.64 -7.41 -10.88
C ARG A 44 -9.20 -7.32 -11.33
N ALA A 45 -8.97 -7.07 -12.61
CA ALA A 45 -7.62 -6.80 -13.11
C ALA A 45 -7.02 -5.56 -12.44
N ARG A 46 -7.83 -4.52 -12.21
CA ARG A 46 -7.42 -3.33 -11.47
C ARG A 46 -7.14 -3.60 -10.01
N ALA A 47 -7.93 -4.44 -9.34
CA ALA A 47 -7.66 -4.89 -7.97
C ALA A 47 -6.35 -5.69 -7.89
N HIS A 48 -6.06 -6.54 -8.87
CA HIS A 48 -4.79 -7.25 -8.97
C HIS A 48 -3.61 -6.30 -9.22
N ALA A 49 -3.77 -5.31 -10.06
CA ALA A 49 -2.74 -4.28 -10.27
C ALA A 49 -2.49 -3.45 -9.00
N ALA A 50 -3.53 -3.11 -8.25
CA ALA A 50 -3.40 -2.45 -6.95
C ALA A 50 -2.68 -3.33 -5.91
N HIS A 51 -2.93 -4.64 -5.92
CA HIS A 51 -2.19 -5.62 -5.11
C HIS A 51 -0.69 -5.59 -5.39
N LEU A 52 -0.28 -5.65 -6.67
CA LEU A 52 1.12 -5.61 -7.05
C LEU A 52 1.78 -4.29 -6.60
N ASN A 53 1.14 -3.16 -6.87
CA ASN A 53 1.66 -1.86 -6.43
C ASN A 53 1.69 -1.71 -4.91
N SER A 54 0.81 -2.37 -4.18
CA SER A 54 0.85 -2.36 -2.71
C SER A 54 2.07 -3.09 -2.16
N PHE A 55 2.52 -4.16 -2.79
CA PHE A 55 3.81 -4.78 -2.46
C PHE A 55 5.00 -3.88 -2.77
N GLU A 56 4.98 -3.21 -3.94
CA GLU A 56 6.05 -2.27 -4.31
C GLU A 56 6.16 -1.11 -3.32
N ALA A 57 5.04 -0.60 -2.82
CA ALA A 57 5.00 0.51 -1.87
C ALA A 57 5.38 0.09 -0.44
N PHE A 58 5.19 -1.17 -0.07
CA PHE A 58 5.43 -1.66 1.28
C PHE A 58 6.90 -1.56 1.70
N ALA A 59 7.82 -2.03 0.88
CA ALA A 59 9.23 -2.12 1.25
C ALA A 59 9.86 -0.75 1.56
N PRO A 60 9.75 0.28 0.72
CA PRO A 60 10.30 1.61 1.04
C PRO A 60 9.62 2.25 2.25
N PHE A 61 8.31 2.04 2.44
CA PHE A 61 7.60 2.53 3.62
C PHE A 61 8.09 1.88 4.91
N ALA A 62 8.19 0.55 4.94
CA ALA A 62 8.67 -0.18 6.11
C ALA A 62 10.11 0.23 6.47
N ALA A 63 10.98 0.33 5.46
CA ALA A 63 12.36 0.80 5.65
C ALA A 63 12.39 2.22 6.23
N ALA A 64 11.60 3.15 5.69
CA ALA A 64 11.56 4.54 6.16
C ALA A 64 11.11 4.64 7.63
N VAL A 65 10.08 3.89 8.04
CA VAL A 65 9.60 3.84 9.43
C VAL A 65 10.68 3.31 10.36
N ILE A 66 11.34 2.20 9.98
CA ILE A 66 12.39 1.59 10.81
C ILE A 66 13.59 2.54 10.94
N ILE A 67 14.03 3.15 9.84
CA ILE A 67 15.15 4.11 9.84
C ILE A 67 14.81 5.33 10.70
N ALA A 68 13.61 5.91 10.57
CA ALA A 68 13.17 7.02 11.39
C ALA A 68 13.15 6.67 12.88
N HIS A 69 12.73 5.44 13.23
CA HIS A 69 12.75 4.96 14.60
C HIS A 69 14.19 4.81 15.14
N LEU A 70 15.09 4.19 14.36
CA LEU A 70 16.49 4.02 14.75
C LEU A 70 17.24 5.36 14.88
N ALA A 71 16.89 6.33 14.04
CA ALA A 71 17.42 7.69 14.10
C ALA A 71 16.82 8.54 15.23
N GLN A 72 15.90 7.97 16.03
CA GLN A 72 15.20 8.66 17.10
C GLN A 72 14.45 9.92 16.63
N ALA A 73 13.91 9.90 15.42
CA ALA A 73 13.07 10.96 14.88
C ALA A 73 11.85 11.24 15.79
N PRO A 74 11.33 12.47 15.79
CA PRO A 74 10.19 12.83 16.64
C PRO A 74 8.97 11.91 16.41
N GLN A 75 8.69 11.01 17.36
CA GLN A 75 7.74 9.90 17.21
C GLN A 75 6.35 10.37 16.77
N GLY A 76 5.84 11.49 17.28
CA GLY A 76 4.54 12.00 16.87
C GLY A 76 4.46 12.37 15.37
N ARG A 77 5.57 12.86 14.80
CA ARG A 77 5.65 13.16 13.35
C ARG A 77 5.77 11.89 12.53
N VAL A 78 6.52 10.91 13.02
CA VAL A 78 6.65 9.60 12.39
C VAL A 78 5.29 8.90 12.33
N ASP A 79 4.55 8.88 13.44
CA ASP A 79 3.21 8.30 13.51
C ASP A 79 2.23 9.00 12.57
N LEU A 80 2.27 10.34 12.50
CA LEU A 80 1.41 11.12 11.61
C LEU A 80 1.66 10.77 10.13
N LEU A 81 2.92 10.73 9.70
CA LEU A 81 3.27 10.38 8.31
C LEU A 81 2.93 8.93 8.00
N ALA A 82 3.09 8.01 8.96
CA ALA A 82 2.73 6.61 8.79
C ALA A 82 1.22 6.44 8.61
N ILE A 83 0.40 7.12 9.43
CA ILE A 83 -1.07 7.12 9.28
C ILE A 83 -1.46 7.73 7.93
N ALA A 84 -0.89 8.87 7.56
CA ALA A 84 -1.16 9.51 6.28
C ALA A 84 -0.82 8.60 5.09
N PHE A 85 0.29 7.86 5.16
CA PHE A 85 0.64 6.85 4.16
C PHE A 85 -0.43 5.76 4.06
N ILE A 86 -0.89 5.18 5.18
CA ILE A 86 -1.91 4.13 5.15
C ILE A 86 -3.22 4.65 4.56
N VAL A 87 -3.67 5.85 4.95
CA VAL A 87 -4.87 6.48 4.37
C VAL A 87 -4.71 6.65 2.85
N ALA A 88 -3.56 7.16 2.40
CA ALA A 88 -3.25 7.28 0.98
C ALA A 88 -3.28 5.91 0.27
N ARG A 89 -2.74 4.85 0.87
CA ARG A 89 -2.73 3.50 0.28
C ARG A 89 -4.12 2.89 0.17
N VAL A 90 -4.96 3.04 1.19
CA VAL A 90 -6.35 2.57 1.13
C VAL A 90 -7.12 3.32 0.04
N ALA A 91 -6.99 4.65 -0.02
CA ALA A 91 -7.59 5.46 -1.07
C ALA A 91 -7.08 5.05 -2.47
N TYR A 92 -5.78 4.77 -2.61
CA TYR A 92 -5.16 4.31 -3.85
C TYR A 92 -5.82 3.03 -4.39
N ILE A 93 -6.01 2.03 -3.52
CA ILE A 93 -6.67 0.76 -3.91
C ILE A 93 -8.09 1.03 -4.40
N GLY A 94 -8.87 1.82 -3.66
CA GLY A 94 -10.24 2.16 -4.04
C GLY A 94 -10.32 2.92 -5.37
N LEU A 95 -9.44 3.90 -5.56
CA LEU A 95 -9.38 4.70 -6.81
C LEU A 95 -8.91 3.87 -8.01
N TYR A 96 -8.03 2.89 -7.77
CA TYR A 96 -7.59 1.98 -8.82
C TYR A 96 -8.74 1.11 -9.29
N ILE A 97 -9.47 0.50 -8.37
CA ILE A 97 -10.64 -0.34 -8.67
C ILE A 97 -11.73 0.48 -9.37
N ALA A 98 -11.96 1.73 -8.94
CA ALA A 98 -12.93 2.65 -9.53
C ALA A 98 -12.49 3.24 -10.88
N ASP A 99 -11.28 2.95 -11.35
CA ASP A 99 -10.70 3.44 -12.62
C ASP A 99 -10.55 4.97 -12.69
N LEU A 100 -10.24 5.59 -11.57
CA LEU A 100 -10.00 7.04 -11.47
C LEU A 100 -8.49 7.34 -11.52
N ALA A 101 -7.92 7.25 -12.72
CA ALA A 101 -6.47 7.25 -12.94
C ALA A 101 -5.75 8.51 -12.43
N ALA A 102 -6.30 9.70 -12.66
CA ALA A 102 -5.68 10.96 -12.23
C ALA A 102 -5.65 11.08 -10.70
N LEU A 103 -6.75 10.78 -10.01
CA LEU A 103 -6.84 10.78 -8.56
C LEU A 103 -5.94 9.71 -7.93
N ARG A 104 -5.90 8.52 -8.53
CA ARG A 104 -5.00 7.44 -8.12
C ARG A 104 -3.54 7.91 -8.14
N SER A 105 -3.11 8.56 -9.21
CA SER A 105 -1.74 9.06 -9.34
C SER A 105 -1.44 10.17 -8.34
N ALA A 106 -2.39 11.07 -8.06
CA ALA A 106 -2.25 12.11 -7.05
C ALA A 106 -2.07 11.51 -5.64
N VAL A 107 -2.88 10.52 -5.30
CA VAL A 107 -2.82 9.84 -4.00
C VAL A 107 -1.54 9.01 -3.88
N TRP A 108 -1.08 8.39 -4.96
CA TRP A 108 0.23 7.73 -5.00
C TRP A 108 1.36 8.70 -4.66
N ALA A 109 1.33 9.91 -5.25
CA ALA A 109 2.32 10.95 -4.96
C ALA A 109 2.29 11.39 -3.49
N VAL A 110 1.10 11.47 -2.87
CA VAL A 110 0.97 11.74 -1.42
C VAL A 110 1.63 10.63 -0.60
N GLY A 111 1.39 9.36 -0.94
CA GLY A 111 2.04 8.24 -0.27
C GLY A 111 3.57 8.28 -0.39
N MET A 112 4.09 8.59 -1.57
CA MET A 112 5.52 8.73 -1.79
C MET A 112 6.10 9.92 -1.01
N ALA A 113 5.38 11.04 -0.94
CA ALA A 113 5.78 12.20 -0.12
C ALA A 113 5.87 11.84 1.37
N CYS A 114 4.97 10.99 1.88
CA CYS A 114 5.06 10.47 3.25
C CYS A 114 6.33 9.64 3.48
N VAL A 115 6.69 8.77 2.54
CA VAL A 115 7.93 7.96 2.62
C VAL A 115 9.15 8.87 2.63
N ILE A 116 9.23 9.83 1.71
CA ILE A 116 10.32 10.81 1.66
C ILE A 116 10.38 11.62 2.96
N GLY A 117 9.21 12.07 3.46
CA GLY A 117 9.11 12.80 4.71
C GLY A 117 9.65 12.03 5.92
N LEU A 118 9.42 10.71 5.98
CA LEU A 118 9.99 9.85 7.01
C LEU A 118 11.52 9.81 6.95
N PHE A 119 12.11 9.71 5.75
CA PHE A 119 13.56 9.79 5.58
C PHE A 119 14.12 11.16 5.97
N VAL A 120 13.42 12.25 5.61
CA VAL A 120 13.83 13.62 6.00
C VAL A 120 13.78 13.81 7.51
N LEU A 121 12.80 13.21 8.19
CA LEU A 121 12.72 13.27 9.67
C LEU A 121 13.86 12.48 10.35
N ALA A 122 14.44 11.51 9.64
CA ALA A 122 15.54 10.69 10.14
C ALA A 122 16.92 11.34 9.91
N ALA A 123 16.99 12.35 9.04
CA ALA A 123 18.25 13.05 8.74
C ALA A 123 18.62 14.08 9.80
#